data_1b50e84737a0381dca76bec778ee7e2b
#
_entry.id   1b50e84737a0381dca76bec778ee7e2b
#
_cell.length_a   1.000
_cell.length_b   1.000
_cell.length_c   1.000
_cell.angle_alpha   90.00
_cell.angle_beta   90.00
_cell.angle_gamma   90.00
#
_symmetry.space_group_name_H-M   'P 1'
#
loop_
_entity.id
_entity.type
_entity.pdbx_description
1 polymer ?
#
loop_
_entity_poly.entity_id
_entity_poly.type
_entity_poly.pdbx_seq_one_letter_code
_entity_poly.pdbx_strand_id
1 'polypeptide(L)'
;MFQILVVEDDSSTADYLKLILTKSGYDVHVTHNGVDALAFTDKHFIDLIILDVMMPEMDGFEFTRCLRSCEDTTPILMLTAKHMAEDKCKGFTLGVDDYVVKPIHEEEFLLRIKAILRRSQIAHKHQLQIGKITLDYNSLTVSREDYTETLPQKEFYLLYKLLSYPNNIFTRIQLMDEIWGMTSESSDTTINVHITRLRRRFESWPEFEIKAIRGIGYKAVIHIDE
;
A
#
# COMPACT_ATOMS: atom_id res chain seq x y z
N MET A 1 7.70 -6.73 0.25
CA MET A 1 8.58 -5.62 -0.17
C MET A 1 7.75 -4.37 0.00
N PHE A 2 8.27 -3.29 0.60
CA PHE A 2 7.48 -2.07 0.78
C PHE A 2 7.27 -1.38 -0.56
N GLN A 3 6.03 -0.95 -0.79
CA GLN A 3 5.61 -0.19 -1.96
C GLN A 3 5.75 1.30 -1.66
N ILE A 4 6.61 2.00 -2.38
CA ILE A 4 6.83 3.44 -2.21
C ILE A 4 6.38 4.17 -3.48
N LEU A 5 5.51 5.16 -3.32
CA LEU A 5 5.16 6.08 -4.38
C LEU A 5 6.01 7.35 -4.26
N VAL A 6 6.74 7.68 -5.30
CA VAL A 6 7.45 8.96 -5.45
C VAL A 6 6.61 9.86 -6.35
N VAL A 7 6.30 11.06 -5.85
CA VAL A 7 5.55 12.10 -6.57
C VAL A 7 6.46 13.32 -6.71
N GLU A 8 7.04 13.49 -7.88
CA GLU A 8 8.07 14.49 -8.17
C GLU A 8 8.00 14.87 -9.65
N ASP A 9 7.87 16.17 -9.97
CA ASP A 9 7.72 16.66 -11.33
C ASP A 9 9.06 16.75 -12.09
N ASP A 10 10.18 16.95 -11.38
CA ASP A 10 11.52 16.88 -11.98
C ASP A 10 11.96 15.44 -12.21
N SER A 11 12.02 15.04 -13.47
CA SER A 11 12.38 13.68 -13.86
C SER A 11 13.77 13.24 -13.36
N SER A 12 14.74 14.16 -13.27
CA SER A 12 16.08 13.83 -12.80
C SER A 12 16.08 13.50 -11.31
N THR A 13 15.33 14.24 -10.52
CA THR A 13 15.13 14.01 -9.09
C THR A 13 14.34 12.71 -8.88
N ALA A 14 13.27 12.48 -9.64
CA ALA A 14 12.46 11.28 -9.58
C ALA A 14 13.28 10.02 -9.88
N ASP A 15 14.10 10.03 -10.94
CA ASP A 15 14.98 8.92 -11.31
C ASP A 15 16.05 8.65 -10.25
N TYR A 16 16.64 9.71 -9.68
CA TYR A 16 17.58 9.59 -8.57
C TYR A 16 16.93 8.94 -7.34
N LEU A 17 15.75 9.41 -6.92
CA LEU A 17 15.01 8.84 -5.80
C LEU A 17 14.65 7.38 -6.06
N LYS A 18 14.15 7.07 -7.25
CA LYS A 18 13.86 5.68 -7.65
C LYS A 18 15.09 4.80 -7.55
N LEU A 19 16.25 5.27 -8.03
CA LEU A 19 17.49 4.50 -8.00
C LEU A 19 17.92 4.16 -6.57
N ILE A 20 17.99 5.14 -5.66
CA ILE A 20 18.45 4.90 -4.28
C ILE A 20 17.48 4.03 -3.48
N LEU A 21 16.18 4.20 -3.70
CA LEU A 21 15.15 3.42 -3.03
C LEU A 21 15.14 1.97 -3.52
N THR A 22 15.23 1.75 -4.83
CA THR A 22 15.29 0.39 -5.40
C THR A 22 16.56 -0.35 -4.94
N LYS A 23 17.71 0.34 -4.89
CA LYS A 23 18.95 -0.23 -4.31
C LYS A 23 18.79 -0.61 -2.84
N SER A 24 17.94 0.11 -2.11
CA SER A 24 17.66 -0.15 -0.69
C SER A 24 16.61 -1.24 -0.47
N GLY A 25 16.12 -1.86 -1.55
CA GLY A 25 15.21 -3.02 -1.47
C GLY A 25 13.73 -2.63 -1.40
N TYR A 26 13.35 -1.44 -1.85
CA TYR A 26 11.95 -1.02 -1.97
C TYR A 26 11.43 -1.24 -3.40
N ASP A 27 10.12 -1.45 -3.52
CA ASP A 27 9.43 -1.41 -4.81
C ASP A 27 8.89 0.01 -5.05
N VAL A 28 9.29 0.63 -6.17
CA VAL A 28 9.14 2.08 -6.34
C VAL A 28 8.36 2.43 -7.60
N HIS A 29 7.25 3.11 -7.38
CA HIS A 29 6.45 3.73 -8.43
C HIS A 29 6.72 5.23 -8.46
N VAL A 30 6.62 5.84 -9.64
CA VAL A 30 6.84 7.27 -9.85
C VAL A 30 5.64 7.86 -10.56
N THR A 31 5.17 9.00 -10.06
CA THR A 31 4.22 9.89 -10.74
C THR A 31 4.77 11.31 -10.75
N HIS A 32 4.35 12.14 -11.71
CA HIS A 32 4.95 13.45 -11.92
C HIS A 32 4.04 14.63 -11.53
N ASN A 33 2.88 14.35 -10.98
CA ASN A 33 1.94 15.34 -10.44
C ASN A 33 1.00 14.70 -9.41
N GLY A 34 0.32 15.55 -8.64
CA GLY A 34 -0.60 15.09 -7.59
C GLY A 34 -1.86 14.40 -8.11
N VAL A 35 -2.32 14.76 -9.32
CA VAL A 35 -3.54 14.16 -9.90
C VAL A 35 -3.30 12.70 -10.27
N ASP A 36 -2.19 12.43 -10.97
CA ASP A 36 -1.79 11.06 -11.31
C ASP A 36 -1.48 10.23 -10.05
N ALA A 37 -0.91 10.87 -9.03
CA ALA A 37 -0.64 10.22 -7.75
C ALA A 37 -1.92 9.79 -7.05
N LEU A 38 -2.96 10.62 -6.99
CA LEU A 38 -4.28 10.24 -6.44
C LEU A 38 -4.89 9.07 -7.23
N ALA A 39 -4.88 9.16 -8.56
CA ALA A 39 -5.40 8.08 -9.41
C ALA A 39 -4.62 6.76 -9.24
N PHE A 40 -3.33 6.85 -8.86
CA PHE A 40 -2.49 5.70 -8.58
C PHE A 40 -2.82 5.10 -7.20
N THR A 41 -2.94 5.92 -6.15
CA THR A 41 -3.28 5.45 -4.79
C THR A 41 -4.67 4.80 -4.72
N ASP A 42 -5.63 5.25 -5.53
CA ASP A 42 -6.95 4.61 -5.62
C ASP A 42 -6.89 3.14 -6.10
N LYS A 43 -5.84 2.75 -6.79
CA LYS A 43 -5.72 1.43 -7.44
C LYS A 43 -4.67 0.53 -6.82
N HIS A 44 -3.72 1.11 -6.07
CA HIS A 44 -2.55 0.41 -5.56
C HIS A 44 -2.38 0.67 -4.07
N PHE A 45 -1.99 -0.38 -3.35
CA PHE A 45 -1.59 -0.22 -1.95
C PHE A 45 -0.19 0.38 -1.88
N ILE A 46 -0.03 1.46 -1.10
CA ILE A 46 1.24 2.17 -0.91
C ILE A 46 1.57 2.20 0.58
N ASP A 47 2.79 1.82 0.92
CA ASP A 47 3.28 1.84 2.31
C ASP A 47 3.83 3.21 2.72
N LEU A 48 4.30 4.00 1.76
CA LEU A 48 4.86 5.34 1.97
C LEU A 48 4.77 6.16 0.68
N ILE A 49 4.36 7.40 0.83
CA ILE A 49 4.40 8.40 -0.25
C ILE A 49 5.56 9.37 0.02
N ILE A 50 6.44 9.54 -0.96
CA ILE A 50 7.47 10.58 -0.98
C ILE A 50 6.98 11.65 -1.94
N LEU A 51 6.76 12.85 -1.44
CA LEU A 51 5.95 13.88 -2.08
C LEU A 51 6.70 15.20 -2.17
N ASP A 52 6.95 15.70 -3.38
CA ASP A 52 7.42 17.08 -3.51
C ASP A 52 6.30 18.07 -3.18
N VAL A 53 6.68 19.18 -2.56
CA VAL A 53 5.75 20.28 -2.26
C VAL A 53 5.35 21.02 -3.51
N MET A 54 6.33 21.33 -4.37
CA MET A 54 6.16 22.23 -5.52
C MET A 54 5.99 21.46 -6.80
N MET A 55 4.75 21.18 -7.17
CA MET A 55 4.43 20.50 -8.43
C MET A 55 3.35 21.26 -9.20
N PRO A 56 3.32 21.12 -10.53
CA PRO A 56 2.25 21.69 -11.35
C PRO A 56 0.92 20.98 -11.11
N GLU A 57 -0.18 21.64 -11.46
CA GLU A 57 -1.56 21.18 -11.41
C GLU A 57 -2.09 21.01 -9.98
N MET A 58 -1.45 20.18 -9.16
CA MET A 58 -1.80 19.91 -7.78
C MET A 58 -0.52 19.87 -6.94
N ASP A 59 -0.38 20.81 -6.02
CA ASP A 59 0.77 20.86 -5.10
C ASP A 59 0.71 19.76 -4.03
N GLY A 60 1.85 19.54 -3.32
CA GLY A 60 1.93 18.49 -2.32
C GLY A 60 1.00 18.69 -1.12
N PHE A 61 0.65 19.93 -0.77
CA PHE A 61 -0.28 20.20 0.31
C PHE A 61 -1.73 19.91 -0.10
N GLU A 62 -2.09 20.25 -1.33
CA GLU A 62 -3.41 19.95 -1.88
C GLU A 62 -3.60 18.44 -2.05
N PHE A 63 -2.60 17.74 -2.59
CA PHE A 63 -2.59 16.28 -2.63
C PHE A 63 -2.82 15.66 -1.24
N THR A 64 -2.04 16.10 -0.24
CA THR A 64 -2.17 15.60 1.14
C THR A 64 -3.57 15.83 1.69
N ARG A 65 -4.16 17.01 1.46
CA ARG A 65 -5.52 17.31 1.89
C ARG A 65 -6.55 16.40 1.25
N CYS A 66 -6.45 16.18 -0.06
CA CYS A 66 -7.35 15.27 -0.79
C CYS A 66 -7.22 13.84 -0.24
N LEU A 67 -6.00 13.33 -0.09
CA LEU A 67 -5.76 11.98 0.43
C LEU A 67 -6.36 11.80 1.84
N ARG A 68 -6.13 12.74 2.75
CA ARG A 68 -6.65 12.69 4.13
C ARG A 68 -8.17 12.86 4.20
N SER A 69 -8.79 13.59 3.24
CA SER A 69 -10.26 13.71 3.16
C SER A 69 -10.95 12.39 2.82
N CYS A 70 -10.23 11.44 2.22
CA CYS A 70 -10.67 10.07 1.96
C CYS A 70 -10.37 9.11 3.12
N GLU A 71 -10.00 9.63 4.31
CA GLU A 71 -9.57 8.83 5.47
C GLU A 71 -8.34 7.95 5.22
N ASP A 72 -7.60 8.20 4.15
CA ASP A 72 -6.36 7.51 3.86
C ASP A 72 -5.24 7.98 4.81
N THR A 73 -4.68 7.04 5.56
CA THR A 73 -3.63 7.27 6.57
C THR A 73 -2.23 6.88 6.08
N THR A 74 -2.07 6.63 4.79
CA THR A 74 -0.76 6.30 4.19
C THR A 74 0.28 7.33 4.60
N PRO A 75 1.42 6.93 5.17
CA PRO A 75 2.45 7.86 5.59
C PRO A 75 2.97 8.70 4.44
N ILE A 76 3.25 9.98 4.72
CA ILE A 76 3.79 10.93 3.75
C ILE A 76 5.11 11.50 4.27
N LEU A 77 6.18 11.34 3.49
CA LEU A 77 7.45 12.06 3.64
C LEU A 77 7.52 13.17 2.59
N MET A 78 7.45 14.41 3.05
CA MET A 78 7.40 15.56 2.16
C MET A 78 8.81 16.10 1.84
N LEU A 79 9.09 16.35 0.58
CA LEU A 79 10.32 16.98 0.12
C LEU A 79 10.08 18.49 -0.03
N THR A 80 10.95 19.33 0.53
CA THR A 80 10.74 20.78 0.54
C THR A 80 12.02 21.55 0.29
N ALA A 81 11.94 22.70 -0.34
CA ALA A 81 13.05 23.63 -0.44
C ALA A 81 13.32 24.32 0.91
N LYS A 82 14.58 24.68 1.16
CA LYS A 82 15.06 25.25 2.45
C LYS A 82 14.30 26.49 2.92
N HIS A 83 13.83 27.32 1.99
CA HIS A 83 13.11 28.55 2.31
C HIS A 83 11.63 28.35 2.69
N MET A 84 11.10 27.16 2.50
CA MET A 84 9.72 26.81 2.89
C MET A 84 9.63 26.16 4.29
N ALA A 85 10.65 26.34 5.13
CA ALA A 85 10.66 25.78 6.48
C ALA A 85 9.49 26.28 7.35
N GLU A 86 8.93 27.45 7.06
CA GLU A 86 7.75 28.01 7.73
C GLU A 86 6.46 27.24 7.39
N ASP A 87 6.42 26.59 6.21
CA ASP A 87 5.28 25.76 5.79
C ASP A 87 5.24 24.37 6.47
N LYS A 88 6.30 24.00 7.22
CA LYS A 88 6.30 22.73 7.99
C LYS A 88 5.15 22.66 8.98
N CYS A 89 4.81 23.77 9.64
CA CYS A 89 3.67 23.83 10.55
C CYS A 89 2.35 23.53 9.84
N LYS A 90 2.16 24.05 8.61
CA LYS A 90 0.95 23.78 7.81
C LYS A 90 0.83 22.29 7.45
N GLY A 91 1.93 21.69 7.03
CA GLY A 91 1.90 20.29 6.60
C GLY A 91 1.69 19.32 7.77
N PHE A 92 2.29 19.54 8.94
CA PHE A 92 1.98 18.72 10.13
C PHE A 92 0.50 18.82 10.52
N THR A 93 -0.12 19.98 10.38
CA THR A 93 -1.57 20.17 10.60
C THR A 93 -2.40 19.39 9.56
N LEU A 94 -1.85 19.15 8.36
CA LEU A 94 -2.49 18.38 7.29
C LEU A 94 -2.24 16.88 7.40
N GLY A 95 -1.40 16.41 8.35
CA GLY A 95 -1.14 14.99 8.57
C GLY A 95 0.04 14.44 7.77
N VAL A 96 1.07 15.26 7.52
CA VAL A 96 2.37 14.80 7.01
C VAL A 96 3.19 14.20 8.15
N ASP A 97 3.87 13.09 7.90
CA ASP A 97 4.59 12.33 8.93
C ASP A 97 6.03 12.82 9.18
N ASP A 98 6.72 13.30 8.15
CA ASP A 98 8.05 13.91 8.27
C ASP A 98 8.41 14.73 7.02
N TYR A 99 9.53 15.48 7.09
CA TYR A 99 10.04 16.37 6.03
C TYR A 99 11.51 16.12 5.77
N VAL A 100 11.90 16.23 4.50
CA VAL A 100 13.29 16.30 4.05
C VAL A 100 13.49 17.58 3.26
N VAL A 101 14.54 18.31 3.62
CA VAL A 101 14.91 19.55 2.91
C VAL A 101 15.83 19.23 1.76
N LYS A 102 15.52 19.73 0.56
CA LYS A 102 16.42 19.66 -0.60
C LYS A 102 17.64 20.61 -0.40
N PRO A 103 18.89 20.21 -0.71
CA PRO A 103 19.28 18.98 -1.38
C PRO A 103 19.20 17.75 -0.46
N ILE A 104 18.83 16.61 -1.03
CA ILE A 104 18.60 15.36 -0.31
C ILE A 104 19.95 14.71 0.02
N HIS A 105 20.20 14.47 1.29
CA HIS A 105 21.31 13.65 1.78
C HIS A 105 20.85 12.20 1.88
N GLU A 106 21.40 11.31 1.05
CA GLU A 106 20.93 9.92 0.89
C GLU A 106 20.83 9.17 2.21
N GLU A 107 21.85 9.22 3.06
CA GLU A 107 21.86 8.51 4.33
C GLU A 107 20.75 8.99 5.28
N GLU A 108 20.58 10.31 5.44
CA GLU A 108 19.51 10.89 6.26
C GLU A 108 18.14 10.53 5.71
N PHE A 109 17.97 10.63 4.42
CA PHE A 109 16.72 10.31 3.73
C PHE A 109 16.30 8.85 3.96
N LEU A 110 17.20 7.89 3.77
CA LEU A 110 16.93 6.48 4.01
C LEU A 110 16.66 6.15 5.48
N LEU A 111 17.32 6.84 6.43
CA LEU A 111 17.05 6.69 7.85
C LEU A 111 15.65 7.18 8.22
N ARG A 112 15.20 8.31 7.66
CA ARG A 112 13.84 8.84 7.88
C ARG A 112 12.77 7.90 7.33
N ILE A 113 12.96 7.39 6.12
CA ILE A 113 12.08 6.37 5.51
C ILE A 113 11.95 5.15 6.43
N LYS A 114 13.08 4.59 6.87
CA LYS A 114 13.08 3.46 7.81
C LYS A 114 12.34 3.79 9.12
N ALA A 115 12.49 5.00 9.64
CA ALA A 115 11.82 5.43 10.86
C ALA A 115 10.30 5.58 10.67
N ILE A 116 9.85 6.11 9.53
CA ILE A 116 8.42 6.25 9.19
C ILE A 116 7.81 4.86 9.00
N LEU A 117 8.40 4.03 8.15
CA LEU A 117 7.91 2.67 7.89
C LEU A 117 7.86 1.83 9.17
N ARG A 118 8.85 1.94 10.06
CA ARG A 118 8.81 1.28 11.37
C ARG A 118 7.66 1.78 12.25
N ARG A 119 7.38 3.10 12.27
CA ARG A 119 6.25 3.68 13.03
C ARG A 119 4.91 3.24 12.44
N SER A 120 4.78 3.25 11.13
CA SER A 120 3.57 2.76 10.47
C SER A 120 3.38 1.25 10.66
N GLN A 121 4.46 0.46 10.70
CA GLN A 121 4.39 -0.96 11.10
C GLN A 121 3.94 -1.17 12.55
N ILE A 122 4.31 -0.25 13.46
CA ILE A 122 3.87 -0.29 14.86
C ILE A 122 2.41 0.20 14.97
N ALA A 123 2.04 1.21 14.20
CA ALA A 123 0.68 1.79 14.18
C ALA A 123 -0.31 0.93 13.38
N HIS A 124 0.10 0.42 12.25
CA HIS A 124 -0.51 -0.65 11.50
C HIS A 124 0.40 -1.86 11.72
N LYS A 125 0.26 -2.58 12.83
CA LYS A 125 0.76 -3.97 12.82
C LYS A 125 0.36 -4.48 11.44
N HIS A 126 1.31 -4.99 10.62
CA HIS A 126 0.97 -5.67 9.36
C HIS A 126 0.10 -6.91 9.67
N GLN A 127 -0.83 -6.71 10.57
CA GLN A 127 -1.80 -7.65 11.08
C GLN A 127 -3.18 -7.11 10.79
N LEU A 128 -3.87 -7.74 9.88
CA LEU A 128 -5.28 -7.52 9.64
C LEU A 128 -6.06 -8.40 10.61
N GLN A 129 -6.84 -7.80 11.48
CA GLN A 129 -7.70 -8.53 12.42
C GLN A 129 -9.15 -8.49 11.96
N ILE A 130 -9.78 -9.66 11.86
CA ILE A 130 -11.18 -9.84 11.46
C ILE A 130 -11.83 -10.82 12.45
N GLY A 131 -12.59 -10.31 13.39
CA GLY A 131 -13.12 -11.13 14.47
C GLY A 131 -11.99 -11.84 15.21
N LYS A 132 -11.99 -13.17 15.18
CA LYS A 132 -10.96 -14.03 15.80
C LYS A 132 -9.76 -14.32 14.90
N ILE A 133 -9.78 -13.85 13.65
CA ILE A 133 -8.72 -14.10 12.67
C ILE A 133 -7.72 -12.97 12.70
N THR A 134 -6.44 -13.29 12.66
CA THR A 134 -5.34 -12.36 12.46
C THR A 134 -4.48 -12.82 11.30
N LEU A 135 -4.32 -11.97 10.28
CA LEU A 135 -3.37 -12.16 9.21
C LEU A 135 -2.13 -11.33 9.51
N ASP A 136 -0.97 -11.96 9.59
CA ASP A 136 0.31 -11.27 9.78
C ASP A 136 1.10 -11.24 8.45
N TYR A 137 1.24 -10.03 7.91
CA TYR A 137 1.86 -9.82 6.60
C TYR A 137 3.36 -10.13 6.60
N ASN A 138 4.05 -9.94 7.73
CA ASN A 138 5.50 -10.14 7.82
C ASN A 138 5.88 -11.62 7.85
N SER A 139 5.06 -12.42 8.54
CA SER A 139 5.27 -13.87 8.66
C SER A 139 4.49 -14.68 7.63
N LEU A 140 3.61 -14.03 6.83
CA LEU A 140 2.68 -14.65 5.90
C LEU A 140 1.79 -15.70 6.60
N THR A 141 1.44 -15.44 7.86
CA THR A 141 0.63 -16.35 8.67
C THR A 141 -0.80 -15.87 8.81
N VAL A 142 -1.69 -16.85 8.90
CA VAL A 142 -3.09 -16.64 9.25
C VAL A 142 -3.35 -17.43 10.53
N SER A 143 -3.83 -16.76 11.56
CA SER A 143 -4.13 -17.38 12.85
C SER A 143 -5.58 -17.17 13.25
N ARG A 144 -6.13 -18.13 13.96
CA ARG A 144 -7.46 -18.09 14.57
C ARG A 144 -7.42 -18.90 15.86
N GLU A 145 -7.63 -18.24 17.01
CA GLU A 145 -7.46 -18.85 18.33
C GLU A 145 -6.08 -19.51 18.48
N ASP A 146 -6.00 -20.79 18.76
CA ASP A 146 -4.73 -21.54 18.91
C ASP A 146 -4.19 -22.10 17.58
N TYR A 147 -4.89 -21.89 16.47
CA TYR A 147 -4.46 -22.35 15.14
C TYR A 147 -3.70 -21.26 14.41
N THR A 148 -2.52 -21.59 13.90
CA THR A 148 -1.69 -20.69 13.06
C THR A 148 -1.14 -21.47 11.88
N GLU A 149 -1.26 -20.90 10.69
CA GLU A 149 -0.77 -21.50 9.46
C GLU A 149 -0.01 -20.46 8.62
N THR A 150 1.13 -20.85 8.06
CA THR A 150 1.86 -20.04 7.07
C THR A 150 1.36 -20.37 5.68
N LEU A 151 0.94 -19.37 4.94
CA LEU A 151 0.47 -19.53 3.57
C LEU A 151 1.59 -19.35 2.55
N PRO A 152 1.49 -20.01 1.37
CA PRO A 152 2.29 -19.63 0.21
C PRO A 152 2.09 -18.13 -0.11
N GLN A 153 3.18 -17.44 -0.43
CA GLN A 153 3.22 -15.98 -0.57
C GLN A 153 2.07 -15.41 -1.42
N LYS A 154 1.79 -16.00 -2.59
CA LYS A 154 0.73 -15.51 -3.49
C LYS A 154 -0.68 -15.78 -2.94
N GLU A 155 -0.88 -16.87 -2.21
CA GLU A 155 -2.15 -17.17 -1.53
C GLU A 155 -2.37 -16.20 -0.37
N PHE A 156 -1.32 -15.90 0.40
CA PHE A 156 -1.40 -14.91 1.47
C PHE A 156 -1.76 -13.53 0.95
N TYR A 157 -1.04 -13.03 -0.07
CA TYR A 157 -1.31 -11.70 -0.62
C TYR A 157 -2.70 -11.59 -1.23
N LEU A 158 -3.17 -12.65 -1.91
CA LEU A 158 -4.53 -12.68 -2.45
C LEU A 158 -5.59 -12.61 -1.34
N LEU A 159 -5.43 -13.40 -0.28
CA LEU A 159 -6.33 -13.39 0.86
C LEU A 159 -6.29 -12.04 1.59
N TYR A 160 -5.09 -11.55 1.88
CA TYR A 160 -4.86 -10.27 2.56
C TYR A 160 -5.50 -9.11 1.80
N LYS A 161 -5.29 -9.04 0.47
CA LYS A 161 -5.91 -8.02 -0.39
C LYS A 161 -7.43 -8.05 -0.31
N LEU A 162 -8.04 -9.21 -0.50
CA LEU A 162 -9.50 -9.34 -0.48
C LEU A 162 -10.10 -8.97 0.87
N LEU A 163 -9.43 -9.34 1.97
CA LEU A 163 -9.91 -9.08 3.34
C LEU A 163 -9.62 -7.66 3.82
N SER A 164 -8.59 -7.00 3.28
CA SER A 164 -8.32 -5.58 3.58
C SER A 164 -9.38 -4.65 3.01
N TYR A 165 -10.10 -5.08 1.97
CA TYR A 165 -11.15 -4.29 1.32
C TYR A 165 -12.45 -5.09 1.21
N PRO A 166 -13.13 -5.35 2.34
CA PRO A 166 -14.35 -6.15 2.34
C PRO A 166 -15.44 -5.52 1.47
N ASN A 167 -16.16 -6.37 0.76
CA ASN A 167 -17.20 -6.05 -0.21
C ASN A 167 -16.73 -5.37 -1.50
N ASN A 168 -15.48 -4.93 -1.63
CA ASN A 168 -14.94 -4.42 -2.89
C ASN A 168 -14.75 -5.55 -3.90
N ILE A 169 -15.15 -5.30 -5.14
CA ILE A 169 -15.01 -6.25 -6.24
C ILE A 169 -13.69 -5.98 -6.94
N PHE A 170 -12.81 -6.98 -6.96
CA PHE A 170 -11.56 -6.94 -7.72
C PHE A 170 -11.69 -7.79 -8.97
N THR A 171 -11.33 -7.22 -10.12
CA THR A 171 -11.28 -7.99 -11.36
C THR A 171 -10.11 -8.99 -11.34
N ARG A 172 -10.19 -10.04 -12.16
CA ARG A 172 -9.08 -11.01 -12.28
C ARG A 172 -7.80 -10.32 -12.74
N ILE A 173 -7.91 -9.39 -13.67
CA ILE A 173 -6.76 -8.62 -14.19
C ILE A 173 -6.12 -7.81 -13.07
N GLN A 174 -6.89 -7.04 -12.30
CA GLN A 174 -6.36 -6.28 -11.16
C GLN A 174 -5.63 -7.16 -10.15
N LEU A 175 -6.20 -8.31 -9.79
CA LEU A 175 -5.54 -9.24 -8.86
C LEU A 175 -4.29 -9.88 -9.45
N MET A 176 -4.27 -10.15 -10.77
CA MET A 176 -3.08 -10.66 -11.46
C MET A 176 -1.96 -9.62 -11.45
N ASP A 177 -2.24 -8.42 -11.91
CA ASP A 177 -1.24 -7.36 -12.02
C ASP A 177 -0.64 -7.02 -10.66
N GLU A 178 -1.47 -6.93 -9.62
CA GLU A 178 -1.03 -6.56 -8.28
C GLU A 178 -0.22 -7.66 -7.58
N ILE A 179 -0.62 -8.91 -7.72
CA ILE A 179 -0.03 -10.01 -6.95
C ILE A 179 1.06 -10.76 -7.74
N TRP A 180 0.92 -10.88 -9.06
CA TRP A 180 1.88 -11.60 -9.93
C TRP A 180 2.77 -10.67 -10.76
N GLY A 181 2.37 -9.40 -10.93
CA GLY A 181 3.08 -8.41 -11.74
C GLY A 181 2.69 -8.46 -13.23
N MET A 182 2.86 -7.32 -13.93
CA MET A 182 2.48 -7.15 -15.35
C MET A 182 3.23 -8.06 -16.32
N THR A 183 4.36 -8.64 -15.93
CA THR A 183 5.23 -9.48 -16.81
C THR A 183 4.99 -10.97 -16.63
N SER A 184 4.02 -11.38 -15.80
CA SER A 184 3.81 -12.81 -15.60
C SER A 184 3.07 -13.43 -16.79
N GLU A 185 3.64 -14.49 -17.39
CA GLU A 185 2.98 -15.34 -18.39
C GLU A 185 1.78 -16.15 -17.82
N SER A 186 1.43 -15.88 -16.55
CA SER A 186 0.37 -16.59 -15.86
C SER A 186 -1.01 -16.16 -16.39
N SER A 187 -1.83 -17.13 -16.76
CA SER A 187 -3.18 -16.85 -17.28
C SER A 187 -4.17 -16.50 -16.15
N ASP A 188 -5.27 -15.85 -16.51
CA ASP A 188 -6.40 -15.54 -15.61
C ASP A 188 -6.94 -16.76 -14.82
N THR A 189 -6.67 -17.97 -15.31
CA THR A 189 -7.05 -19.22 -14.64
C THR A 189 -6.25 -19.49 -13.38
N THR A 190 -5.06 -18.89 -13.24
CA THR A 190 -4.19 -19.06 -12.08
C THR A 190 -4.87 -18.57 -10.80
N ILE A 191 -5.56 -17.41 -10.85
CA ILE A 191 -6.30 -16.89 -9.70
C ILE A 191 -7.38 -17.84 -9.25
N ASN A 192 -8.12 -18.43 -10.18
CA ASN A 192 -9.21 -19.36 -9.86
C ASN A 192 -8.72 -20.56 -9.02
N VAL A 193 -7.52 -21.06 -9.31
CA VAL A 193 -6.89 -22.15 -8.58
C VAL A 193 -6.58 -21.70 -7.14
N HIS A 194 -5.97 -20.53 -6.97
CA HIS A 194 -5.63 -20.01 -5.64
C HIS A 194 -6.88 -19.69 -4.81
N ILE A 195 -7.89 -19.08 -5.41
CA ILE A 195 -9.20 -18.85 -4.74
C ILE A 195 -9.83 -20.17 -4.29
N THR A 196 -9.79 -21.22 -5.14
CA THR A 196 -10.35 -22.53 -4.78
C THR A 196 -9.59 -23.14 -3.60
N ARG A 197 -8.24 -23.01 -3.58
CA ARG A 197 -7.41 -23.47 -2.47
C ARG A 197 -7.73 -22.71 -1.17
N LEU A 198 -7.81 -21.39 -1.22
CA LEU A 198 -8.16 -20.56 -0.07
C LEU A 198 -9.54 -20.89 0.47
N ARG A 199 -10.55 -21.02 -0.39
CA ARG A 199 -11.91 -21.41 0.04
C ARG A 199 -11.92 -22.77 0.76
N ARG A 200 -11.25 -23.78 0.19
CA ARG A 200 -11.18 -25.11 0.80
C ARG A 200 -10.42 -25.08 2.13
N ARG A 201 -9.35 -24.26 2.23
CA ARG A 201 -8.51 -24.16 3.41
C ARG A 201 -9.25 -23.54 4.60
N PHE A 202 -10.03 -22.50 4.34
CA PHE A 202 -10.77 -21.74 5.36
C PHE A 202 -12.28 -21.99 5.34
N GLU A 203 -12.72 -23.14 4.80
CA GLU A 203 -14.15 -23.49 4.68
C GLU A 203 -14.87 -23.52 6.05
N SER A 204 -14.15 -23.90 7.10
CA SER A 204 -14.68 -23.97 8.47
C SER A 204 -14.65 -22.63 9.24
N TRP A 205 -14.14 -21.58 8.66
CA TRP A 205 -14.00 -20.28 9.32
C TRP A 205 -15.18 -19.37 8.97
N PRO A 206 -16.06 -19.07 9.94
CA PRO A 206 -17.28 -18.33 9.66
C PRO A 206 -17.06 -16.82 9.45
N GLU A 207 -15.90 -16.28 9.86
CA GLU A 207 -15.64 -14.84 9.90
C GLU A 207 -15.60 -14.20 8.52
N PHE A 208 -15.34 -14.97 7.46
CA PHE A 208 -15.34 -14.42 6.09
C PHE A 208 -15.73 -15.46 5.03
N GLU A 209 -16.12 -14.94 3.88
CA GLU A 209 -16.39 -15.73 2.68
C GLU A 209 -15.81 -15.04 1.45
N ILE A 210 -15.12 -15.77 0.57
CA ILE A 210 -14.67 -15.25 -0.73
C ILE A 210 -15.75 -15.55 -1.77
N LYS A 211 -16.42 -14.50 -2.29
CA LYS A 211 -17.48 -14.61 -3.30
C LYS A 211 -16.97 -14.35 -4.71
N ALA A 212 -17.38 -15.19 -5.66
CA ALA A 212 -17.17 -14.93 -7.08
C ALA A 212 -18.30 -14.03 -7.61
N ILE A 213 -17.91 -12.99 -8.34
CA ILE A 213 -18.83 -12.13 -9.11
C ILE A 213 -18.73 -12.55 -10.58
N ARG A 214 -19.82 -13.16 -11.08
CA ARG A 214 -19.84 -13.77 -12.41
C ARG A 214 -19.42 -12.77 -13.49
N GLY A 215 -18.45 -13.15 -14.31
CA GLY A 215 -17.94 -12.35 -15.42
C GLY A 215 -16.97 -11.23 -15.01
N ILE A 216 -16.79 -10.93 -13.69
CA ILE A 216 -15.98 -9.83 -13.20
C ILE A 216 -14.74 -10.34 -12.43
N GLY A 217 -14.93 -10.95 -11.27
CA GLY A 217 -13.81 -11.33 -10.41
C GLY A 217 -14.26 -11.83 -9.04
N TYR A 218 -13.62 -11.33 -7.99
CA TYR A 218 -13.82 -11.80 -6.63
C TYR A 218 -13.96 -10.66 -5.62
N LYS A 219 -14.65 -10.94 -4.52
CA LYS A 219 -14.67 -10.08 -3.31
C LYS A 219 -14.67 -10.95 -2.05
N ALA A 220 -14.20 -10.40 -0.93
CA ALA A 220 -14.45 -10.96 0.37
C ALA A 220 -15.69 -10.31 1.02
N VAL A 221 -16.43 -11.11 1.75
CA VAL A 221 -17.51 -10.66 2.65
C VAL A 221 -17.09 -11.04 4.05
N ILE A 222 -17.12 -10.10 4.98
CA ILE A 222 -16.81 -10.33 6.39
C ILE A 222 -18.13 -10.51 7.13
N HIS A 223 -18.17 -11.52 7.99
CA HIS A 223 -19.26 -11.79 8.93
C HIS A 223 -18.73 -11.50 10.33
N ILE A 224 -19.14 -10.37 10.90
CA ILE A 224 -18.82 -10.03 12.29
C ILE A 224 -20.05 -10.43 13.08
N ASP A 225 -19.92 -11.44 13.95
CA ASP A 225 -20.92 -11.71 14.97
C ASP A 225 -20.88 -10.53 15.96
N GLU A 226 -22.02 -9.85 16.12
CA GLU A 226 -22.22 -8.79 17.12
C GLU A 226 -22.09 -9.33 18.55
#